data_0656a104c1cf3e00ff301c7a1066ce55
#
_entry.id   0656a104c1cf3e00ff301c7a1066ce55
#
_cell.length_a   1.000
_cell.length_b   1.000
_cell.length_c   1.000
_cell.angle_alpha   90.00
_cell.angle_beta   90.00
_cell.angle_gamma   90.00
#
_symmetry.space_group_name_H-M   'P 1'
#
loop_
_entity.id
_entity.type
_entity.pdbx_description
1 polymer ?
#
loop_
_entity_poly.entity_id
_entity_poly.type
_entity_poly.pdbx_seq_one_letter_code
_entity_poly.pdbx_strand_id
1 'polypeptide(L)'
;MRKKKAQLFKEISVWRRLDDNTLLRYRCLQLLPDGGYCVKSSHFYHYPLKLNDEQIKQAEFYFLDGMFQDGLPEMAKDMCNSLEEAIAKHDKDFGDSFD
;
A
#
# COMPACT_ATOMS: atom_id res chain seq x y z
N MET A 1 31.69 -5.13 -15.99
CA MET A 1 30.33 -5.55 -15.62
C MET A 1 29.64 -4.44 -14.84
N ARG A 2 28.42 -4.15 -15.21
CA ARG A 2 27.66 -3.10 -14.55
C ARG A 2 26.91 -3.67 -13.36
N LYS A 3 27.09 -3.07 -12.20
CA LYS A 3 26.29 -3.44 -11.03
C LYS A 3 24.92 -2.77 -11.10
N LYS A 4 23.89 -3.53 -10.89
CA LYS A 4 22.55 -2.98 -10.74
C LYS A 4 22.44 -2.32 -9.38
N LYS A 5 21.90 -1.10 -9.39
CA LYS A 5 21.59 -0.44 -8.14
C LYS A 5 20.42 -1.14 -7.50
N ALA A 6 20.61 -1.62 -6.30
CA ALA A 6 19.52 -2.18 -5.50
C ALA A 6 18.72 -1.01 -4.91
N GLN A 7 17.40 -1.21 -4.88
CA GLN A 7 16.49 -0.22 -4.34
C GLN A 7 15.93 -0.75 -3.03
N LEU A 8 15.95 0.08 -2.01
CA LEU A 8 15.42 -0.30 -0.70
C LEU A 8 14.08 0.36 -0.46
N PHE A 9 13.13 -0.41 0.01
CA PHE A 9 11.80 0.05 0.38
C PHE A 9 11.48 -0.37 1.79
N LYS A 10 10.74 0.48 2.49
CA LYS A 10 10.19 0.15 3.78
C LYS A 10 8.69 0.01 3.64
N GLU A 11 8.14 -1.09 4.13
CA GLU A 11 6.69 -1.26 4.16
C GLU A 11 6.12 -0.65 5.42
N ILE A 12 5.04 0.12 5.27
CA ILE A 12 4.36 0.78 6.38
C ILE A 12 2.87 0.48 6.26
N SER A 13 2.27 0.00 7.35
CA SER A 13 0.83 -0.19 7.41
C SER A 13 0.19 1.00 8.10
N VAL A 14 -0.85 1.53 7.48
CA VAL A 14 -1.65 2.60 8.07
C VAL A 14 -3.09 2.10 8.15
N TRP A 15 -3.74 2.29 9.28
CA TRP A 15 -5.08 1.77 9.54
C TRP A 15 -6.06 2.91 9.68
N ARG A 16 -7.23 2.72 9.09
CA ARG A 16 -8.35 3.65 9.25
C ARG A 16 -9.53 2.88 9.84
N ARG A 17 -10.05 3.37 10.95
CA ARG A 17 -11.29 2.82 11.51
C ARG A 17 -12.46 3.56 10.90
N LEU A 18 -13.29 2.83 10.16
CA LEU A 18 -14.45 3.42 9.51
C LEU A 18 -15.67 3.43 10.42
N ASP A 19 -15.84 2.34 11.19
CA ASP A 19 -16.88 2.23 12.20
C ASP A 19 -16.46 1.16 13.19
N ASP A 20 -17.36 0.80 14.12
CA ASP A 20 -17.03 -0.16 15.18
C ASP A 20 -16.70 -1.54 14.65
N ASN A 21 -17.12 -1.85 13.43
CA ASN A 21 -17.01 -3.19 12.86
C ASN A 21 -16.14 -3.23 11.61
N THR A 22 -15.55 -2.12 11.20
CA THR A 22 -14.84 -2.05 9.92
C THR A 22 -13.52 -1.30 10.06
N LEU A 23 -12.44 -1.97 9.65
CA LEU A 23 -11.12 -1.37 9.55
C LEU A 23 -10.66 -1.43 8.10
N LEU A 24 -9.95 -0.40 7.68
CA LEU A 24 -9.30 -0.36 6.38
C LEU A 24 -7.80 -0.27 6.61
N ARG A 25 -7.05 -1.19 6.02
CA ARG A 25 -5.59 -1.20 6.09
C ARG A 25 -5.02 -0.76 4.77
N TYR A 26 -4.13 0.23 4.82
CA TYR A 26 -3.34 0.64 3.66
C TYR A 26 -1.94 0.06 3.81
N ARG A 27 -1.50 -0.67 2.80
CA ARG A 27 -0.11 -1.16 2.74
C ARG A 27 0.67 -0.19 1.88
N CYS A 28 1.57 0.53 2.52
CA CYS A 28 2.30 1.63 1.91
C CYS A 28 3.78 1.28 1.81
N LEU A 29 4.46 1.96 0.90
CA LEU A 29 5.90 1.84 0.75
C LEU A 29 6.54 3.21 0.87
N GLN A 30 7.70 3.24 1.49
CA GLN A 30 8.58 4.39 1.51
C GLN A 30 9.85 4.02 0.78
N LEU A 31 10.22 4.82 -0.19
CA LEU A 31 11.49 4.63 -0.90
C LEU A 31 12.63 5.17 -0.03
N LEU A 32 13.64 4.36 0.21
CA LEU A 32 14.76 4.74 1.06
C LEU A 32 15.95 5.22 0.23
N PRO A 33 16.80 6.08 0.78
CA PRO A 33 16.76 6.65 2.13
C PRO A 33 15.85 7.84 2.28
N ASP A 34 15.63 8.64 1.24
CA ASP A 34 14.94 9.92 1.34
C ASP A 34 13.72 10.02 0.43
N GLY A 35 13.26 8.90 -0.06
CA GLY A 35 12.20 8.89 -1.05
C GLY A 35 10.83 9.14 -0.46
N GLY A 36 9.86 9.31 -1.37
CA GLY A 36 8.49 9.55 -1.00
C GLY A 36 7.74 8.28 -0.60
N TYR A 37 6.43 8.42 -0.55
CA TYR A 37 5.51 7.40 -0.08
C TYR A 37 4.47 7.08 -1.15
N CYS A 38 4.06 5.82 -1.21
CA CYS A 38 2.92 5.44 -2.05
C CYS A 38 2.11 4.34 -1.38
N VAL A 39 0.86 4.22 -1.78
CA VAL A 39 0.00 3.12 -1.34
C VAL A 39 0.00 2.05 -2.42
N LYS A 40 0.34 0.83 -2.05
CA LYS A 40 0.37 -0.29 -3.01
C LYS A 40 -0.92 -1.09 -2.98
N SER A 41 -1.55 -1.21 -1.82
CA SER A 41 -2.80 -1.96 -1.73
C SER A 41 -3.58 -1.52 -0.49
N SER A 42 -4.86 -1.85 -0.49
CA SER A 42 -5.72 -1.61 0.66
C SER A 42 -6.69 -2.78 0.81
N HIS A 43 -7.06 -3.07 2.06
CA HIS A 43 -7.97 -4.18 2.37
C HIS A 43 -8.89 -3.80 3.51
N PHE A 44 -10.15 -4.19 3.37
CA PHE A 44 -11.15 -4.03 4.42
C PHE A 44 -11.16 -5.26 5.30
N TYR A 45 -11.33 -5.04 6.60
CA TYR A 45 -11.50 -6.10 7.58
C TYR A 45 -12.79 -5.81 8.36
N HIS A 46 -13.62 -6.82 8.47
CA HIS A 46 -14.93 -6.71 9.13
C HIS A 46 -14.99 -7.58 10.37
N TYR A 47 -15.64 -7.08 11.38
CA TYR A 47 -15.88 -7.87 12.59
C TYR A 47 -17.28 -8.49 12.51
N PRO A 48 -17.49 -9.77 12.91
CA PRO A 48 -16.48 -10.71 13.41
C PRO A 48 -15.50 -11.15 12.33
N LEU A 49 -14.24 -11.32 12.72
CA LEU A 49 -13.20 -11.73 11.78
C LEU A 49 -13.44 -13.14 11.29
N LYS A 50 -13.43 -13.31 9.97
CA LYS A 50 -13.59 -14.60 9.31
C LYS A 50 -12.49 -14.80 8.29
N LEU A 51 -11.27 -14.45 8.68
CA LEU A 51 -10.12 -14.63 7.82
C LEU A 51 -9.67 -16.07 7.83
N ASN A 52 -9.40 -16.62 6.64
CA ASN A 52 -8.79 -17.93 6.52
C ASN A 52 -7.42 -17.76 5.83
N ASP A 53 -6.62 -18.83 5.87
CA ASP A 53 -5.26 -18.80 5.35
C ASP A 53 -5.23 -18.45 3.87
N GLU A 54 -6.21 -18.91 3.12
CA GLU A 54 -6.27 -18.65 1.69
C GLU A 54 -6.47 -17.17 1.39
N GLN A 55 -7.35 -16.52 2.14
CA GLN A 55 -7.59 -15.08 1.97
C GLN A 55 -6.35 -14.26 2.30
N ILE A 56 -5.63 -14.67 3.36
CA ILE A 56 -4.40 -14.00 3.76
C ILE A 56 -3.34 -14.16 2.67
N LYS A 57 -3.17 -15.37 2.14
CA LYS A 57 -2.22 -15.64 1.06
C LYS A 57 -2.55 -14.87 -0.19
N GLN A 58 -3.83 -14.75 -0.52
CA GLN A 58 -4.28 -14.04 -1.70
C GLN A 58 -3.97 -12.55 -1.60
N ALA A 59 -4.23 -11.96 -0.43
CA ALA A 59 -3.91 -10.54 -0.20
C ALA A 59 -2.42 -10.30 -0.33
N GLU A 60 -1.60 -11.20 0.22
CA GLU A 60 -0.15 -11.11 0.12
C GLU A 60 0.32 -11.24 -1.32
N PHE A 61 -0.27 -12.17 -2.05
CA PHE A 61 0.05 -12.37 -3.47
C PHE A 61 -0.20 -11.11 -4.27
N TYR A 62 -1.35 -10.47 -4.10
CA TYR A 62 -1.68 -9.27 -4.86
C TYR A 62 -0.72 -8.12 -4.53
N PHE A 63 -0.33 -8.01 -3.27
CA PHE A 63 0.63 -6.98 -2.89
C PHE A 63 1.98 -7.20 -3.56
N LEU A 64 2.49 -8.43 -3.50
CA LEU A 64 3.78 -8.78 -4.10
C LEU A 64 3.75 -8.67 -5.62
N ASP A 65 2.68 -9.16 -6.23
CA ASP A 65 2.53 -9.10 -7.67
C ASP A 65 2.55 -7.64 -8.16
N GLY A 66 1.85 -6.77 -7.46
CA GLY A 66 1.86 -5.34 -7.77
C GLY A 66 3.24 -4.73 -7.70
N MET A 67 4.04 -5.16 -6.74
CA MET A 67 5.40 -4.66 -6.61
C MET A 67 6.30 -5.08 -7.79
N PHE A 68 6.07 -6.27 -8.33
CA PHE A 68 6.84 -6.72 -9.49
C PHE A 68 6.36 -6.12 -10.79
N GLN A 69 5.07 -5.85 -10.91
CA GLN A 69 4.52 -5.28 -12.13
C GLN A 69 4.88 -3.82 -12.31
N ASP A 70 4.94 -3.07 -11.21
CA ASP A 70 5.32 -1.66 -11.27
C ASP A 70 6.84 -1.55 -11.31
N GLY A 71 7.39 -1.06 -12.40
CA GLY A 71 8.81 -0.79 -12.48
C GLY A 71 9.19 0.37 -11.56
N LEU A 72 10.48 0.47 -11.25
CA LEU A 72 10.98 1.53 -10.38
C LEU A 72 10.65 2.93 -10.90
N PRO A 73 10.75 3.21 -12.22
CA PRO A 73 10.37 4.54 -12.71
C PRO A 73 8.91 4.89 -12.47
N GLU A 74 8.02 3.95 -12.66
CA GLU A 74 6.60 4.18 -12.43
C GLU A 74 6.31 4.39 -10.95
N MET A 75 6.97 3.59 -10.10
CA MET A 75 6.83 3.73 -8.66
C MET A 75 7.29 5.09 -8.19
N ALA A 76 8.42 5.56 -8.70
CA ALA A 76 8.96 6.86 -8.33
C ALA A 76 8.04 8.01 -8.74
N LYS A 77 7.37 7.88 -9.88
CA LYS A 77 6.42 8.90 -10.35
C LYS A 77 5.20 9.03 -9.45
N ASP A 78 4.81 7.94 -8.80
CA ASP A 78 3.62 7.91 -7.96
C ASP A 78 3.91 8.26 -6.51
N MET A 79 5.17 8.54 -6.18
CA MET A 79 5.54 8.87 -4.82
C MET A 79 5.04 10.25 -4.40
N CYS A 80 4.52 10.31 -3.19
CA CYS A 80 4.06 11.54 -2.57
C CYS A 80 5.02 11.94 -1.46
N ASN A 81 4.87 13.18 -0.98
CA ASN A 81 5.77 13.72 0.04
C ASN A 81 5.46 13.23 1.46
N SER A 82 4.25 12.72 1.67
CA SER A 82 3.84 12.22 2.98
C SER A 82 2.91 11.04 2.83
N LEU A 83 2.75 10.29 3.93
CA LEU A 83 1.79 9.19 3.96
C LEU A 83 0.36 9.70 3.79
N GLU A 84 0.05 10.83 4.39
CA GLU A 84 -1.29 11.43 4.30
C GLU A 84 -1.63 11.79 2.85
N GLU A 85 -0.67 12.35 2.12
CA GLU A 85 -0.85 12.65 0.69
C GLU A 85 -1.05 11.39 -0.12
N ALA A 86 -0.25 10.37 0.15
CA ALA A 86 -0.32 9.11 -0.58
C ALA A 86 -1.68 8.45 -0.38
N ILE A 87 -2.18 8.45 0.86
CA ILE A 87 -3.46 7.87 1.19
C ILE A 87 -4.59 8.68 0.54
N ALA A 88 -4.52 10.00 0.59
CA ALA A 88 -5.53 10.85 -0.03
C ALA A 88 -5.60 10.63 -1.55
N LYS A 89 -4.46 10.50 -2.18
CA LYS A 89 -4.39 10.22 -3.62
C LYS A 89 -5.00 8.85 -3.94
N HIS A 90 -4.68 7.84 -3.14
CA HIS A 90 -5.22 6.49 -3.32
C HIS A 90 -6.74 6.49 -3.19
N ASP A 91 -7.25 7.14 -2.14
CA ASP A 91 -8.69 7.21 -1.91
C ASP A 91 -9.40 7.89 -3.07
N LYS A 92 -8.83 8.98 -3.58
CA LYS A 92 -9.37 9.70 -4.71
C LYS A 92 -9.38 8.85 -5.97
N ASP A 93 -8.28 8.15 -6.25
CA ASP A 93 -8.15 7.33 -7.46
C ASP A 93 -9.14 6.17 -7.46
N PHE A 94 -9.51 5.66 -6.30
CA PHE A 94 -10.47 4.58 -6.20
C PHE A 94 -11.89 5.07 -5.90
N GLY A 95 -12.10 6.38 -5.94
CA GLY A 95 -13.43 6.94 -5.75
C GLY A 95 -13.96 6.87 -4.33
N ASP A 96 -13.06 6.61 -3.36
CA ASP A 96 -13.46 6.49 -1.97
C ASP A 96 -13.51 7.84 -1.29
N SER A 97 -14.49 8.00 -0.40
CA SER A 97 -14.63 9.20 0.41
C SER A 97 -14.91 8.76 1.85
N PHE A 98 -14.02 9.12 2.75
CA PHE A 98 -14.10 8.70 4.15
C PHE A 98 -14.15 9.92 5.08
N ASP A 99 -15.04 10.80 4.83
CA ASP A 99 -15.20 12.02 5.63
C ASP A 99 -16.02 11.77 6.89
#